data_cf2554c4aae9d8ff1c45041d51dfc50a
#
_entry.id   cf2554c4aae9d8ff1c45041d51dfc50a
#
_cell.length_a   1.000
_cell.length_b   1.000
_cell.length_c   1.000
_cell.angle_alpha   90.00
_cell.angle_beta   90.00
_cell.angle_gamma   90.00
#
_symmetry.space_group_name_H-M   'P 1'
#
loop_
_entity.id
_entity.type
_entity.pdbx_description
1 polymer ?
#
loop_
_entity_poly.entity_id
_entity_poly.type
_entity_poly.pdbx_seq_one_letter_code
_entity_poly.pdbx_strand_id
1 'polypeptide(L)'
;MAVIGDLLVQGLQMALVLLLAPGLTGLVRKVKAHLLRRRGPSLLQPYRDLLRLCRKEAIVADTASWLFRVVPYLVFAATWVAAALVPTFATGLIFGWTADLIALIALLASARFFLALAGMDVGTSFGGIGSSREVMIASLAEPAMLLIVFTLALVAGSTQLSTIATIFATPEVGLRVSLGMALVALIIVALAENARIPVDNPATHLELTMVHEAMVLEYSGRHLAMIEFAASLKLLLYISLIAAVFAPWGLTGAGGDAAGFAVGVVAYLAKLSVGGVLLALFETAIAKMRVFRVPAFLGIALMLGLLGTLLLFISKSI
;
A
#
# COMPACT_ATOMS: atom_id res chain seq x y z
N MET A 1 18.52 -17.68 22.89
CA MET A 1 17.03 -17.81 23.04
C MET A 1 16.30 -16.58 22.51
N ALA A 2 16.71 -15.35 22.85
CA ALA A 2 16.07 -14.12 22.36
C ALA A 2 16.04 -14.00 20.82
N VAL A 3 17.16 -14.20 20.13
CA VAL A 3 17.27 -14.10 18.66
C VAL A 3 16.33 -15.06 17.91
N ILE A 4 16.15 -16.29 18.44
CA ILE A 4 15.24 -17.27 17.83
C ILE A 4 13.79 -16.81 18.02
N GLY A 5 13.45 -16.24 19.17
CA GLY A 5 12.13 -15.66 19.44
C GLY A 5 11.81 -14.52 18.46
N ASP A 6 12.75 -13.59 18.28
CA ASP A 6 12.58 -12.44 17.39
C ASP A 6 12.47 -12.87 15.92
N LEU A 7 13.21 -13.90 15.50
CA LEU A 7 13.06 -14.50 14.15
C LEU A 7 11.70 -15.14 13.95
N LEU A 8 11.17 -15.83 14.95
CA LEU A 8 9.83 -16.44 14.87
C LEU A 8 8.74 -15.34 14.78
N VAL A 9 8.84 -14.30 15.58
CA VAL A 9 7.90 -13.17 15.52
C VAL A 9 7.96 -12.46 14.18
N GLN A 10 9.17 -12.23 13.64
CA GLN A 10 9.36 -11.64 12.31
C GLN A 10 8.76 -12.54 11.21
N GLY A 11 9.02 -13.85 11.25
CA GLY A 11 8.45 -14.82 10.32
C GLY A 11 6.93 -14.86 10.39
N LEU A 12 6.37 -14.80 11.60
CA LEU A 12 4.92 -14.73 11.82
C LEU A 12 4.33 -13.44 11.22
N GLN A 13 4.99 -12.29 11.39
CA GLN A 13 4.56 -11.02 10.78
C GLN A 13 4.54 -11.11 9.26
N MET A 14 5.60 -11.64 8.65
CA MET A 14 5.69 -11.82 7.19
C MET A 14 4.60 -12.75 6.66
N ALA A 15 4.33 -13.86 7.35
CA ALA A 15 3.27 -14.80 6.99
C ALA A 15 1.88 -14.21 7.17
N LEU A 16 1.65 -13.47 8.26
CA LEU A 16 0.38 -12.82 8.57
C LEU A 16 0.00 -11.79 7.51
N VAL A 17 0.95 -10.97 7.05
CA VAL A 17 0.75 -9.99 5.98
C VAL A 17 0.32 -10.68 4.67
N LEU A 18 0.98 -11.76 4.27
CA LEU A 18 0.59 -12.55 3.09
C LEU A 18 -0.82 -13.12 3.23
N LEU A 19 -1.12 -13.65 4.41
CA LEU A 19 -2.40 -14.29 4.65
C LEU A 19 -3.56 -13.28 4.67
N LEU A 20 -3.36 -12.10 5.25
CA LEU A 20 -4.43 -11.11 5.42
C LEU A 20 -4.70 -10.26 4.16
N ALA A 21 -3.74 -10.12 3.25
CA ALA A 21 -3.87 -9.21 2.11
C ALA A 21 -5.06 -9.55 1.19
N PRO A 22 -5.27 -10.79 0.72
CA PRO A 22 -6.46 -11.11 -0.06
C PRO A 22 -7.75 -11.01 0.76
N GLY A 23 -7.69 -11.33 2.08
CA GLY A 23 -8.82 -11.20 2.99
C GLY A 23 -9.32 -9.76 3.13
N LEU A 24 -8.40 -8.80 3.24
CA LEU A 24 -8.71 -7.38 3.27
C LEU A 24 -9.39 -6.92 1.98
N THR A 25 -8.88 -7.33 0.81
CA THR A 25 -9.51 -7.06 -0.49
C THR A 25 -10.93 -7.65 -0.55
N GLY A 26 -11.12 -8.88 -0.02
CA GLY A 26 -12.44 -9.52 0.10
C GLY A 26 -13.38 -8.75 1.01
N LEU A 27 -12.88 -8.24 2.14
CA LEU A 27 -13.65 -7.42 3.08
C LEU A 27 -14.15 -6.14 2.41
N VAL A 28 -13.26 -5.39 1.75
CA VAL A 28 -13.60 -4.15 1.03
C VAL A 28 -14.66 -4.41 -0.03
N ARG A 29 -14.49 -5.45 -0.86
CA ARG A 29 -15.46 -5.86 -1.90
C ARG A 29 -16.82 -6.21 -1.29
N LYS A 30 -16.84 -6.95 -0.18
CA LYS A 30 -18.08 -7.36 0.52
C LYS A 30 -18.82 -6.18 1.12
N VAL A 31 -18.11 -5.29 1.85
CA VAL A 31 -18.70 -4.09 2.47
C VAL A 31 -19.26 -3.17 1.40
N LYS A 32 -18.50 -2.91 0.32
CA LYS A 32 -18.95 -2.11 -0.82
C LYS A 32 -20.23 -2.67 -1.45
N ALA A 33 -20.32 -3.99 -1.64
CA ALA A 33 -21.52 -4.61 -2.17
C ALA A 33 -22.75 -4.42 -1.24
N HIS A 34 -22.56 -4.55 0.08
CA HIS A 34 -23.63 -4.31 1.06
C HIS A 34 -24.11 -2.85 1.04
N LEU A 35 -23.20 -1.90 0.98
CA LEU A 35 -23.55 -0.47 0.86
C LEU A 35 -24.35 -0.17 -0.41
N LEU A 36 -24.07 -0.89 -1.49
CA LEU A 36 -24.82 -0.81 -2.76
C LEU A 36 -26.08 -1.70 -2.80
N ARG A 37 -26.52 -2.23 -1.65
CA ARG A 37 -27.66 -3.14 -1.51
C ARG A 37 -27.58 -4.40 -2.40
N ARG A 38 -26.35 -4.92 -2.62
CA ARG A 38 -26.09 -6.14 -3.40
C ARG A 38 -25.57 -7.25 -2.50
N ARG A 39 -25.82 -8.51 -2.89
CA ARG A 39 -25.15 -9.66 -2.26
C ARG A 39 -23.72 -9.70 -2.73
N GLY A 40 -22.78 -9.34 -1.84
CA GLY A 40 -21.34 -9.36 -2.14
C GLY A 40 -20.76 -10.77 -2.24
N PRO A 41 -19.54 -10.91 -2.83
CA PRO A 41 -18.82 -12.18 -2.85
C PRO A 41 -18.45 -12.63 -1.42
N SER A 42 -18.06 -13.90 -1.29
CA SER A 42 -17.52 -14.40 -0.02
C SER A 42 -16.19 -13.72 0.31
N LEU A 43 -15.85 -13.59 1.60
CA LEU A 43 -14.55 -13.03 2.04
C LEU A 43 -13.36 -13.85 1.49
N LEU A 44 -13.56 -15.14 1.25
CA LEU A 44 -12.56 -16.06 0.73
C LEU A 44 -12.46 -16.05 -0.79
N GLN A 45 -13.27 -15.25 -1.49
CA GLN A 45 -13.27 -15.23 -2.96
C GLN A 45 -11.91 -14.83 -3.55
N PRO A 46 -11.19 -13.81 -3.05
CA PRO A 46 -9.87 -13.47 -3.59
C PRO A 46 -8.85 -14.61 -3.46
N TYR A 47 -8.90 -15.41 -2.38
CA TYR A 47 -8.02 -16.59 -2.25
C TYR A 47 -8.34 -17.67 -3.30
N ARG A 48 -9.63 -17.92 -3.55
CA ARG A 48 -10.06 -18.87 -4.59
C ARG A 48 -9.66 -18.41 -5.99
N ASP A 49 -9.75 -17.10 -6.25
CA ASP A 49 -9.33 -16.52 -7.52
C ASP A 49 -7.82 -16.64 -7.72
N LEU A 50 -7.01 -16.33 -6.71
CA LEU A 50 -5.56 -16.50 -6.75
C LEU A 50 -5.17 -17.97 -6.96
N LEU A 51 -5.76 -18.90 -6.20
CA LEU A 51 -5.50 -20.35 -6.36
C LEU A 51 -5.89 -20.85 -7.74
N ARG A 52 -7.01 -20.37 -8.28
CA ARG A 52 -7.45 -20.72 -9.64
C ARG A 52 -6.46 -20.21 -10.69
N LEU A 53 -5.97 -18.96 -10.55
CA LEU A 53 -4.99 -18.38 -11.46
C LEU A 53 -3.64 -19.09 -11.38
N CYS A 54 -3.17 -19.45 -10.18
CA CYS A 54 -1.92 -20.19 -9.99
C CYS A 54 -1.94 -21.58 -10.64
N ARG A 55 -3.12 -22.19 -10.80
CA ARG A 55 -3.28 -23.50 -11.45
C ARG A 55 -3.38 -23.42 -12.97
N LYS A 56 -3.56 -22.21 -13.52
CA LYS A 56 -3.63 -22.00 -14.97
C LYS A 56 -2.25 -21.79 -15.55
N GLU A 57 -2.07 -22.23 -16.78
CA GLU A 57 -0.86 -21.92 -17.56
C GLU A 57 -0.78 -20.43 -17.86
N ALA A 58 0.44 -19.91 -17.84
CA ALA A 58 0.71 -18.54 -18.25
C ALA A 58 1.00 -18.52 -19.75
N ILE A 59 0.08 -17.95 -20.51
CA ILE A 59 0.25 -17.69 -21.94
C ILE A 59 0.92 -16.32 -22.05
N VAL A 60 1.99 -16.25 -22.80
CA VAL A 60 2.79 -15.02 -23.03
C VAL A 60 2.78 -14.73 -24.51
N ALA A 61 2.59 -13.46 -24.86
CA ALA A 61 2.64 -13.02 -26.26
C ALA A 61 4.02 -13.26 -26.86
N ASP A 62 4.08 -13.60 -28.15
CA ASP A 62 5.34 -13.88 -28.86
C ASP A 62 6.24 -12.64 -28.95
N THR A 63 5.66 -11.45 -28.86
CA THR A 63 6.36 -10.15 -28.87
C THR A 63 7.00 -9.81 -27.51
N ALA A 64 6.60 -10.48 -26.43
CA ALA A 64 7.05 -10.18 -25.09
C ALA A 64 8.48 -10.71 -24.84
N SER A 65 9.33 -9.88 -24.23
CA SER A 65 10.69 -10.24 -23.87
C SER A 65 10.74 -11.09 -22.58
N TRP A 66 11.96 -11.46 -22.17
CA TRP A 66 12.18 -12.12 -20.87
C TRP A 66 11.74 -11.27 -19.68
N LEU A 67 11.80 -9.95 -19.81
CA LEU A 67 11.40 -8.97 -18.79
C LEU A 67 9.94 -9.18 -18.38
N PHE A 68 9.04 -9.33 -19.34
CA PHE A 68 7.62 -9.56 -19.10
C PHE A 68 7.35 -10.79 -18.22
N ARG A 69 8.19 -11.84 -18.34
CA ARG A 69 8.08 -13.07 -17.54
C ARG A 69 8.59 -12.91 -16.11
N VAL A 70 9.61 -12.07 -15.89
CA VAL A 70 10.27 -11.89 -14.59
C VAL A 70 9.56 -10.85 -13.72
N VAL A 71 9.05 -9.79 -14.33
CA VAL A 71 8.45 -8.64 -13.62
C VAL A 71 7.35 -9.03 -12.62
N PRO A 72 6.41 -9.95 -12.89
CA PRO A 72 5.38 -10.32 -11.91
C PRO A 72 5.96 -10.81 -10.58
N TYR A 73 7.05 -11.58 -10.64
CA TYR A 73 7.74 -12.10 -9.44
C TYR A 73 8.50 -10.99 -8.72
N LEU A 74 9.12 -10.09 -9.47
CA LEU A 74 9.84 -8.94 -8.91
C LEU A 74 8.88 -7.99 -8.20
N VAL A 75 7.75 -7.64 -8.83
CA VAL A 75 6.70 -6.80 -8.26
C VAL A 75 6.13 -7.42 -6.99
N PHE A 76 5.84 -8.72 -7.02
CA PHE A 76 5.37 -9.45 -5.84
C PHE A 76 6.42 -9.43 -4.72
N ALA A 77 7.67 -9.78 -5.01
CA ALA A 77 8.74 -9.83 -4.01
C ALA A 77 8.99 -8.44 -3.39
N ALA A 78 9.13 -7.39 -4.20
CA ALA A 78 9.35 -6.03 -3.72
C ALA A 78 8.20 -5.54 -2.84
N THR A 79 6.94 -5.80 -3.25
CA THR A 79 5.76 -5.41 -2.48
C THR A 79 5.63 -6.21 -1.19
N TRP A 80 5.95 -7.51 -1.20
CA TRP A 80 5.93 -8.33 -0.01
C TRP A 80 7.01 -7.91 1.00
N VAL A 81 8.24 -7.68 0.55
CA VAL A 81 9.31 -7.16 1.40
C VAL A 81 8.92 -5.81 1.99
N ALA A 82 8.42 -4.88 1.17
CA ALA A 82 7.95 -3.58 1.65
C ALA A 82 6.84 -3.73 2.72
N ALA A 83 5.86 -4.62 2.51
CA ALA A 83 4.79 -4.87 3.46
C ALA A 83 5.28 -5.55 4.76
N ALA A 84 6.31 -6.40 4.67
CA ALA A 84 6.92 -7.06 5.81
C ALA A 84 7.76 -6.11 6.69
N LEU A 85 8.25 -4.99 6.13
CA LEU A 85 8.98 -3.96 6.87
C LEU A 85 8.06 -3.08 7.74
N VAL A 86 6.77 -2.98 7.41
CA VAL A 86 5.82 -2.19 8.19
C VAL A 86 5.48 -2.92 9.50
N PRO A 87 5.69 -2.30 10.68
CA PRO A 87 5.32 -2.91 11.94
C PRO A 87 3.80 -3.11 12.03
N THR A 88 3.36 -4.35 12.22
CA THR A 88 1.94 -4.72 12.26
C THR A 88 1.42 -4.86 13.69
N PHE A 89 2.01 -5.75 14.48
CA PHE A 89 1.66 -6.01 15.88
C PHE A 89 2.87 -5.90 16.83
N ALA A 90 4.09 -5.86 16.29
CA ALA A 90 5.32 -5.77 17.06
C ALA A 90 6.27 -4.73 16.47
N THR A 91 7.06 -4.08 17.33
CA THR A 91 8.14 -3.14 17.00
C THR A 91 9.48 -3.67 17.47
N GLY A 92 10.58 -3.16 16.91
CA GLY A 92 11.94 -3.55 17.33
C GLY A 92 12.36 -4.95 16.90
N LEU A 93 11.76 -5.50 15.84
CA LEU A 93 12.11 -6.79 15.27
C LEU A 93 13.48 -6.75 14.57
N ILE A 94 14.05 -7.95 14.25
CA ILE A 94 15.40 -8.10 13.71
C ILE A 94 15.64 -7.24 12.47
N PHE A 95 14.67 -7.16 11.55
CA PHE A 95 14.76 -6.31 10.37
C PHE A 95 14.30 -4.86 10.61
N GLY A 96 14.06 -4.45 11.88
CA GLY A 96 13.65 -3.09 12.21
C GLY A 96 14.65 -2.02 11.77
N TRP A 97 15.95 -2.35 11.74
CA TRP A 97 17.00 -1.44 11.27
C TRP A 97 16.94 -1.17 9.75
N THR A 98 16.38 -2.09 8.96
CA THR A 98 16.15 -1.90 7.52
C THR A 98 14.78 -1.30 7.22
N ALA A 99 13.89 -1.23 8.22
CA ALA A 99 12.53 -0.72 8.10
C ALA A 99 12.51 0.81 8.05
N ASP A 100 13.18 1.36 7.05
CA ASP A 100 13.23 2.79 6.75
C ASP A 100 12.12 3.18 5.78
N LEU A 101 11.46 4.32 6.03
CA LEU A 101 10.40 4.82 5.16
C LEU A 101 10.90 5.12 3.74
N ILE A 102 12.14 5.57 3.60
CA ILE A 102 12.74 5.85 2.29
C ILE A 102 12.96 4.55 1.53
N ALA A 103 13.47 3.50 2.21
CA ALA A 103 13.64 2.18 1.60
C ALA A 103 12.30 1.57 1.16
N LEU A 104 11.24 1.76 1.96
CA LEU A 104 9.89 1.31 1.63
C LEU A 104 9.37 2.00 0.36
N ILE A 105 9.53 3.32 0.24
CA ILE A 105 9.15 4.07 -0.96
C ILE A 105 9.95 3.59 -2.17
N ALA A 106 11.26 3.39 -2.02
CA ALA A 106 12.13 2.92 -3.11
C ALA A 106 11.72 1.54 -3.63
N LEU A 107 11.32 0.62 -2.74
CA LEU A 107 10.79 -0.70 -3.12
C LEU A 107 9.48 -0.59 -3.91
N LEU A 108 8.55 0.26 -3.46
CA LEU A 108 7.27 0.47 -4.16
C LEU A 108 7.46 1.18 -5.51
N ALA A 109 8.34 2.18 -5.57
CA ALA A 109 8.71 2.88 -6.81
C ALA A 109 9.36 1.90 -7.81
N SER A 110 10.28 1.03 -7.34
CA SER A 110 10.89 0.00 -8.18
C SER A 110 9.86 -0.98 -8.73
N ALA A 111 8.93 -1.47 -7.89
CA ALA A 111 7.88 -2.38 -8.32
C ALA A 111 7.00 -1.75 -9.42
N ARG A 112 6.64 -0.47 -9.25
CA ARG A 112 5.87 0.29 -10.23
C ARG A 112 6.64 0.50 -11.52
N PHE A 113 7.90 0.92 -11.43
CA PHE A 113 8.77 1.14 -12.59
C PHE A 113 8.86 -0.11 -13.46
N PHE A 114 9.14 -1.26 -12.86
CA PHE A 114 9.23 -2.51 -13.60
C PHE A 114 7.89 -2.95 -14.19
N LEU A 115 6.77 -2.71 -13.50
CA LEU A 115 5.45 -3.01 -14.04
C LEU A 115 5.11 -2.14 -15.24
N ALA A 116 5.41 -0.84 -15.20
CA ALA A 116 5.22 0.06 -16.33
C ALA A 116 6.12 -0.33 -17.50
N LEU A 117 7.37 -0.70 -17.24
CA LEU A 117 8.30 -1.17 -18.25
C LEU A 117 7.80 -2.45 -18.94
N ALA A 118 7.25 -3.40 -18.17
CA ALA A 118 6.66 -4.62 -18.70
C ALA A 118 5.39 -4.35 -19.51
N GLY A 119 4.57 -3.37 -19.11
CA GLY A 119 3.41 -2.96 -19.88
C GLY A 119 3.78 -2.39 -21.26
N MET A 120 4.95 -1.76 -21.39
CA MET A 120 5.48 -1.28 -22.70
C MET A 120 6.14 -2.40 -23.50
N ASP A 121 6.73 -3.39 -22.86
CA ASP A 121 7.51 -4.47 -23.47
C ASP A 121 6.72 -5.29 -24.52
N VAL A 122 5.44 -5.48 -24.28
CA VAL A 122 4.55 -6.26 -25.16
C VAL A 122 4.24 -5.53 -26.46
N GLY A 123 4.36 -4.19 -26.49
CA GLY A 123 4.10 -3.36 -27.67
C GLY A 123 2.62 -3.19 -28.02
N THR A 124 1.69 -3.44 -27.07
CA THR A 124 0.26 -3.22 -27.26
C THR A 124 -0.12 -1.76 -26.96
N SER A 125 -1.16 -1.27 -27.64
CA SER A 125 -1.67 0.09 -27.42
C SER A 125 -2.14 0.30 -25.97
N PHE A 126 -2.78 -0.69 -25.37
CA PHE A 126 -3.25 -0.64 -23.98
C PHE A 126 -2.08 -0.57 -22.98
N GLY A 127 -1.08 -1.42 -23.15
CA GLY A 127 0.12 -1.43 -22.33
C GLY A 127 0.85 -0.09 -22.37
N GLY A 128 1.02 0.50 -23.55
CA GLY A 128 1.67 1.81 -23.73
C GLY A 128 0.86 2.96 -23.09
N ILE A 129 -0.47 3.00 -23.28
CA ILE A 129 -1.34 4.00 -22.65
C ILE A 129 -1.36 3.85 -21.14
N GLY A 130 -1.48 2.62 -20.61
CA GLY A 130 -1.45 2.35 -19.18
C GLY A 130 -0.15 2.80 -18.54
N SER A 131 0.99 2.41 -19.12
CA SER A 131 2.32 2.75 -18.62
C SER A 131 2.58 4.25 -18.62
N SER A 132 2.22 4.98 -19.68
CA SER A 132 2.40 6.43 -19.74
C SER A 132 1.59 7.17 -18.67
N ARG A 133 0.35 6.70 -18.39
CA ARG A 133 -0.48 7.25 -17.31
C ARG A 133 0.06 6.92 -15.92
N GLU A 134 0.56 5.70 -15.72
CA GLU A 134 1.17 5.29 -14.46
C GLU A 134 2.41 6.11 -14.14
N VAL A 135 3.29 6.33 -15.12
CA VAL A 135 4.48 7.19 -14.95
C VAL A 135 4.09 8.65 -14.65
N MET A 136 3.03 9.16 -15.26
CA MET A 136 2.49 10.50 -14.94
C MET A 136 2.00 10.56 -13.47
N ILE A 137 1.32 9.52 -12.98
CA ILE A 137 0.89 9.43 -11.58
C ILE A 137 2.11 9.36 -10.66
N ALA A 138 3.10 8.53 -10.98
CA ALA A 138 4.33 8.36 -10.22
C ALA A 138 5.10 9.68 -10.05
N SER A 139 5.21 10.47 -11.11
CA SER A 139 5.95 11.75 -11.10
C SER A 139 5.44 12.77 -10.07
N LEU A 140 4.20 12.64 -9.61
CA LEU A 140 3.60 13.48 -8.57
C LEU A 140 3.45 12.74 -7.24
N ALA A 141 3.12 11.45 -7.25
CA ALA A 141 2.90 10.66 -6.05
C ALA A 141 4.21 10.43 -5.27
N GLU A 142 5.32 10.16 -5.95
CA GLU A 142 6.61 9.89 -5.31
C GLU A 142 7.17 11.12 -4.57
N PRO A 143 7.25 12.32 -5.19
CA PRO A 143 7.65 13.52 -4.45
C PRO A 143 6.72 13.85 -3.28
N ALA A 144 5.41 13.69 -3.45
CA ALA A 144 4.45 13.90 -2.37
C ALA A 144 4.73 12.94 -1.19
N MET A 145 4.99 11.66 -1.49
CA MET A 145 5.33 10.66 -0.48
C MET A 145 6.63 10.99 0.25
N LEU A 146 7.67 11.46 -0.46
CA LEU A 146 8.92 11.91 0.15
C LEU A 146 8.71 13.09 1.10
N LEU A 147 7.89 14.08 0.74
CA LEU A 147 7.56 15.20 1.63
C LEU A 147 6.80 14.75 2.88
N ILE A 148 5.90 13.78 2.75
CA ILE A 148 5.23 13.16 3.90
C ILE A 148 6.26 12.50 4.83
N VAL A 149 7.19 11.72 4.27
CA VAL A 149 8.26 11.07 5.04
C VAL A 149 9.14 12.11 5.74
N PHE A 150 9.52 13.20 5.07
CA PHE A 150 10.25 14.28 5.70
C PHE A 150 9.49 14.91 6.87
N THR A 151 8.18 15.14 6.70
CA THR A 151 7.33 15.66 7.78
C THR A 151 7.36 14.72 9.00
N LEU A 152 7.17 13.42 8.78
CA LEU A 152 7.18 12.42 9.85
C LEU A 152 8.56 12.30 10.51
N ALA A 153 9.63 12.26 9.69
CA ALA A 153 11.00 12.15 10.17
C ALA A 153 11.45 13.38 10.96
N LEU A 154 11.03 14.58 10.57
CA LEU A 154 11.34 15.83 11.31
C LEU A 154 10.68 15.86 12.69
N VAL A 155 9.49 15.26 12.83
CA VAL A 155 8.80 15.14 14.12
C VAL A 155 9.44 14.06 14.99
N ALA A 156 9.75 12.90 14.40
CA ALA A 156 10.27 11.74 15.12
C ALA A 156 11.81 11.75 15.29
N GLY A 157 12.53 12.61 14.56
CA GLY A 157 14.00 12.61 14.54
C GLY A 157 14.63 11.38 13.87
N SER A 158 13.84 10.55 13.17
CA SER A 158 14.28 9.32 12.51
C SER A 158 13.38 8.97 11.34
N THR A 159 13.93 8.31 10.32
CA THR A 159 13.18 7.73 9.18
C THR A 159 12.76 6.29 9.43
N GLN A 160 13.21 5.68 10.53
CA GLN A 160 12.85 4.30 10.90
C GLN A 160 11.40 4.19 11.37
N LEU A 161 10.63 3.30 10.76
CA LEU A 161 9.21 3.11 11.06
C LEU A 161 8.95 2.71 12.51
N SER A 162 9.76 1.83 13.09
CA SER A 162 9.63 1.41 14.47
C SER A 162 9.82 2.58 15.44
N THR A 163 10.81 3.44 15.18
CA THR A 163 11.09 4.65 15.99
C THR A 163 9.95 5.66 15.85
N ILE A 164 9.46 5.90 14.63
CA ILE A 164 8.32 6.79 14.38
C ILE A 164 7.09 6.29 15.14
N ALA A 165 6.75 4.99 15.02
CA ALA A 165 5.60 4.42 15.68
C ALA A 165 5.69 4.50 17.22
N THR A 166 6.87 4.28 17.81
CA THR A 166 7.07 4.37 19.26
C THR A 166 6.97 5.82 19.76
N ILE A 167 7.56 6.78 19.05
CA ILE A 167 7.48 8.20 19.41
C ILE A 167 6.04 8.71 19.29
N PHE A 168 5.32 8.33 18.22
CA PHE A 168 3.93 8.75 18.02
C PHE A 168 2.94 8.06 18.99
N ALA A 169 3.36 7.00 19.65
CA ALA A 169 2.60 6.40 20.76
C ALA A 169 2.70 7.21 22.05
N THR A 170 3.68 8.13 22.17
CA THR A 170 3.83 8.96 23.36
C THR A 170 2.91 10.19 23.31
N PRO A 171 2.34 10.63 24.44
CA PRO A 171 1.47 11.81 24.49
C PRO A 171 2.18 13.12 24.18
N GLU A 172 3.51 13.14 24.18
CA GLU A 172 4.33 14.34 23.96
C GLU A 172 4.22 14.90 22.53
N VAL A 173 3.91 14.04 21.54
CA VAL A 173 3.79 14.49 20.14
C VAL A 173 2.57 15.36 19.92
N GLY A 174 1.48 15.14 20.65
CA GLY A 174 0.24 15.92 20.58
C GLY A 174 -0.41 15.97 19.18
N LEU A 175 -1.53 16.67 19.08
CA LEU A 175 -2.22 16.93 17.82
C LEU A 175 -1.55 18.12 17.11
N ARG A 176 -0.66 17.84 16.15
CA ARG A 176 -0.03 18.89 15.33
C ARG A 176 -0.74 18.99 13.99
N VAL A 177 -1.04 20.21 13.55
CA VAL A 177 -1.66 20.47 12.24
C VAL A 177 -0.86 19.88 11.09
N SER A 178 0.49 19.94 11.17
CA SER A 178 1.39 19.35 10.19
C SER A 178 1.21 17.83 10.02
N LEU A 179 0.95 17.10 11.12
CA LEU A 179 0.66 15.66 11.08
C LEU A 179 -0.71 15.37 10.47
N GLY A 180 -1.70 16.21 10.74
CA GLY A 180 -3.02 16.12 10.09
C GLY A 180 -2.92 16.32 8.58
N MET A 181 -2.12 17.29 8.12
CA MET A 181 -1.86 17.52 6.69
C MET A 181 -1.11 16.33 6.07
N ALA A 182 -0.11 15.77 6.76
CA ALA A 182 0.62 14.59 6.32
C ALA A 182 -0.30 13.36 6.22
N LEU A 183 -1.24 13.17 7.16
CA LEU A 183 -2.24 12.09 7.09
C LEU A 183 -3.13 12.22 5.87
N VAL A 184 -3.70 13.40 5.62
CA VAL A 184 -4.56 13.65 4.45
C VAL A 184 -3.79 13.43 3.16
N ALA A 185 -2.55 13.95 3.07
CA ALA A 185 -1.67 13.75 1.92
C ALA A 185 -1.38 12.24 1.70
N LEU A 186 -1.09 11.49 2.77
CA LEU A 186 -0.83 10.05 2.70
C LEU A 186 -2.06 9.27 2.24
N ILE A 187 -3.27 9.64 2.67
CA ILE A 187 -4.51 9.02 2.20
C ILE A 187 -4.69 9.27 0.70
N ILE A 188 -4.47 10.50 0.22
CA ILE A 188 -4.56 10.85 -1.21
C ILE A 188 -3.57 10.03 -2.03
N VAL A 189 -2.31 9.96 -1.59
CA VAL A 189 -1.28 9.13 -2.25
C VAL A 189 -1.67 7.66 -2.21
N ALA A 190 -2.12 7.13 -1.07
CA ALA A 190 -2.54 5.73 -0.93
C ALA A 190 -3.67 5.34 -1.89
N LEU A 191 -4.65 6.23 -2.12
CA LEU A 191 -5.74 6.02 -3.08
C LEU A 191 -5.21 5.95 -4.52
N ALA A 192 -4.30 6.86 -4.88
CA ALA A 192 -3.69 6.89 -6.21
C ALA A 192 -2.81 5.67 -6.45
N GLU A 193 -1.96 5.33 -5.49
CA GLU A 193 -1.04 4.20 -5.54
C GLU A 193 -1.74 2.85 -5.68
N ASN A 194 -2.90 2.69 -5.06
CA ASN A 194 -3.68 1.46 -5.11
C ASN A 194 -4.71 1.45 -6.25
N ALA A 195 -4.63 2.38 -7.20
CA ALA A 195 -5.58 2.50 -8.31
C ALA A 195 -7.04 2.47 -7.83
N ARG A 196 -7.35 3.22 -6.75
CA ARG A 196 -8.67 3.26 -6.13
C ARG A 196 -9.44 4.50 -6.55
N ILE A 197 -10.77 4.45 -6.43
CA ILE A 197 -11.62 5.62 -6.63
C ILE A 197 -11.18 6.73 -5.66
N PRO A 198 -10.99 7.95 -6.13
CA PRO A 198 -11.45 8.53 -7.39
C PRO A 198 -10.47 8.44 -8.58
N VAL A 199 -9.26 7.92 -8.41
CA VAL A 199 -8.20 7.94 -9.43
C VAL A 199 -8.44 6.92 -10.52
N ASP A 200 -8.64 5.66 -10.14
CA ASP A 200 -8.96 4.58 -11.06
C ASP A 200 -10.12 3.71 -10.53
N ASN A 201 -10.73 2.94 -11.41
CA ASN A 201 -11.76 1.97 -11.04
C ASN A 201 -11.48 0.65 -11.74
N PRO A 202 -10.97 -0.35 -11.04
CA PRO A 202 -10.66 -1.65 -11.62
C PRO A 202 -11.88 -2.41 -12.17
N ALA A 203 -13.10 -1.92 -11.88
CA ALA A 203 -14.33 -2.52 -12.42
C ALA A 203 -14.78 -1.94 -13.77
N THR A 204 -14.10 -0.91 -14.31
CA THR A 204 -14.42 -0.30 -15.59
C THR A 204 -13.35 -0.59 -16.63
N HIS A 205 -13.71 -1.35 -17.67
CA HIS A 205 -12.84 -1.69 -18.80
C HIS A 205 -12.98 -0.70 -19.96
N LEU A 206 -13.07 0.60 -19.68
CA LEU A 206 -13.14 1.64 -20.70
C LEU A 206 -11.74 2.18 -21.01
N GLU A 207 -11.29 2.08 -22.25
CA GLU A 207 -9.96 2.50 -22.74
C GLU A 207 -9.52 3.88 -22.23
N LEU A 208 -10.45 4.84 -22.24
CA LEU A 208 -10.19 6.23 -21.85
C LEU A 208 -9.94 6.42 -20.35
N THR A 209 -10.16 5.38 -19.52
CA THR A 209 -10.16 5.50 -18.05
C THR A 209 -9.25 4.49 -17.35
N MET A 210 -8.74 3.50 -18.06
CA MET A 210 -7.85 2.47 -17.50
C MET A 210 -6.44 3.01 -17.28
N VAL A 211 -5.84 2.66 -16.16
CA VAL A 211 -4.44 2.91 -15.83
C VAL A 211 -3.76 1.59 -15.51
N HIS A 212 -3.92 1.10 -14.30
CA HIS A 212 -3.28 -0.13 -13.83
C HIS A 212 -3.74 -1.37 -14.61
N GLU A 213 -5.04 -1.52 -14.80
CA GLU A 213 -5.62 -2.65 -15.53
C GLU A 213 -5.11 -2.74 -16.99
N ALA A 214 -4.84 -1.59 -17.63
CA ALA A 214 -4.34 -1.56 -19.00
C ALA A 214 -2.94 -2.18 -19.14
N MET A 215 -2.07 -2.05 -18.14
CA MET A 215 -0.74 -2.68 -18.10
C MET A 215 -0.81 -4.18 -17.83
N VAL A 216 -1.88 -4.65 -17.19
CA VAL A 216 -2.01 -6.03 -16.70
C VAL A 216 -2.82 -6.91 -17.65
N LEU A 217 -3.51 -6.33 -18.64
CA LEU A 217 -4.40 -7.05 -19.57
C LEU A 217 -3.75 -8.24 -20.28
N GLU A 218 -2.48 -8.13 -20.63
CA GLU A 218 -1.74 -9.15 -21.35
C GLU A 218 -1.23 -10.29 -20.45
N TYR A 219 -1.31 -10.13 -19.12
CA TYR A 219 -0.90 -11.17 -18.20
C TYR A 219 -1.97 -12.22 -18.01
N SER A 220 -1.58 -13.48 -17.91
CA SER A 220 -2.46 -14.63 -17.71
C SER A 220 -1.90 -15.61 -16.68
N GLY A 221 -2.74 -16.53 -16.20
CA GLY A 221 -2.38 -17.62 -15.31
C GLY A 221 -1.60 -17.18 -14.08
N ARG A 222 -0.50 -17.87 -13.78
CA ARG A 222 0.32 -17.63 -12.59
C ARG A 222 0.96 -16.22 -12.55
N HIS A 223 1.30 -15.62 -13.70
CA HIS A 223 1.87 -14.28 -13.76
C HIS A 223 0.85 -13.23 -13.29
N LEU A 224 -0.39 -13.34 -13.77
CA LEU A 224 -1.50 -12.50 -13.31
C LEU A 224 -1.77 -12.71 -11.81
N ALA A 225 -1.69 -13.96 -11.30
CA ALA A 225 -1.86 -14.23 -9.88
C ALA A 225 -0.84 -13.48 -9.02
N MET A 226 0.43 -13.41 -9.44
CA MET A 226 1.47 -12.68 -8.70
C MET A 226 1.18 -11.17 -8.65
N ILE A 227 0.73 -10.57 -9.76
CA ILE A 227 0.40 -9.14 -9.82
C ILE A 227 -0.84 -8.83 -8.97
N GLU A 228 -1.89 -9.62 -9.07
CA GLU A 228 -3.11 -9.48 -8.26
C GLU A 228 -2.81 -9.64 -6.76
N PHE A 229 -1.92 -10.56 -6.41
CA PHE A 229 -1.51 -10.73 -5.03
C PHE A 229 -0.68 -9.53 -4.56
N ALA A 230 0.26 -9.04 -5.36
CA ALA A 230 1.02 -7.83 -5.07
C ALA A 230 0.10 -6.60 -4.89
N ALA A 231 -0.93 -6.43 -5.71
CA ALA A 231 -1.92 -5.38 -5.55
C ALA A 231 -2.68 -5.48 -4.21
N SER A 232 -3.03 -6.70 -3.79
CA SER A 232 -3.65 -6.94 -2.47
C SER A 232 -2.70 -6.62 -1.31
N LEU A 233 -1.41 -6.98 -1.45
CA LEU A 233 -0.35 -6.66 -0.48
C LEU A 233 -0.11 -5.15 -0.38
N LYS A 234 -0.08 -4.45 -1.51
CA LYS A 234 0.08 -3.00 -1.59
C LYS A 234 -1.06 -2.28 -0.85
N LEU A 235 -2.29 -2.72 -1.02
CA LEU A 235 -3.43 -2.19 -0.28
C LEU A 235 -3.28 -2.38 1.23
N LEU A 236 -2.94 -3.60 1.66
CA LEU A 236 -2.69 -3.89 3.07
C LEU A 236 -1.55 -3.04 3.62
N LEU A 237 -0.45 -2.90 2.87
CA LEU A 237 0.71 -2.09 3.25
C LEU A 237 0.32 -0.63 3.56
N TYR A 238 -0.43 0.03 2.68
CA TYR A 238 -0.82 1.43 2.91
C TYR A 238 -1.75 1.58 4.11
N ILE A 239 -2.71 0.68 4.31
CA ILE A 239 -3.58 0.71 5.50
C ILE A 239 -2.76 0.44 6.76
N SER A 240 -1.81 -0.51 6.71
CA SER A 240 -0.89 -0.79 7.83
C SER A 240 0.03 0.37 8.14
N LEU A 241 0.56 1.05 7.11
CA LEU A 241 1.42 2.22 7.27
C LEU A 241 0.66 3.37 7.96
N ILE A 242 -0.56 3.66 7.50
CA ILE A 242 -1.41 4.66 8.15
C ILE A 242 -1.69 4.27 9.61
N ALA A 243 -2.01 2.99 9.85
CA ALA A 243 -2.29 2.49 11.20
C ALA A 243 -1.05 2.51 12.10
N ALA A 244 0.13 2.17 11.61
CA ALA A 244 1.37 2.16 12.38
C ALA A 244 1.83 3.58 12.79
N VAL A 245 1.61 4.56 11.91
CA VAL A 245 2.05 5.95 12.13
C VAL A 245 1.00 6.75 12.92
N PHE A 246 -0.25 6.73 12.50
CA PHE A 246 -1.30 7.62 13.06
C PHE A 246 -2.20 6.96 14.11
N ALA A 247 -2.11 5.64 14.27
CA ALA A 247 -2.81 4.90 15.31
C ALA A 247 -1.89 3.82 15.93
N PRO A 248 -0.76 4.20 16.54
CA PRO A 248 0.29 3.27 16.98
C PRO A 248 -0.08 2.43 18.22
N TRP A 249 -1.27 2.59 18.78
CA TRP A 249 -1.75 1.80 19.93
C TRP A 249 -1.84 0.30 19.59
N GLY A 250 -1.55 -0.56 20.58
CA GLY A 250 -1.57 -2.02 20.44
C GLY A 250 -0.33 -2.61 19.76
N LEU A 251 0.75 -1.84 19.60
CA LEU A 251 2.04 -2.37 19.19
C LEU A 251 2.82 -2.86 20.41
N THR A 252 3.30 -4.10 20.35
CA THR A 252 4.11 -4.69 21.42
C THR A 252 5.58 -4.48 21.13
N GLY A 253 6.35 -4.00 22.12
CA GLY A 253 7.81 -3.83 21.98
C GLY A 253 8.55 -5.18 21.91
N ALA A 254 9.82 -5.14 21.46
CA ALA A 254 10.71 -6.28 21.50
C ALA A 254 10.83 -6.80 22.95
N GLY A 255 10.62 -8.10 23.15
CA GLY A 255 10.62 -8.71 24.49
C GLY A 255 9.24 -8.77 25.17
N GLY A 256 8.16 -8.42 24.46
CA GLY A 256 6.81 -8.62 24.95
C GLY A 256 6.48 -10.09 25.21
N ASP A 257 5.54 -10.34 26.13
CA ASP A 257 5.03 -11.66 26.42
C ASP A 257 4.02 -12.14 25.35
N ALA A 258 3.70 -13.43 25.35
CA ALA A 258 2.77 -14.02 24.38
C ALA A 258 1.38 -13.36 24.43
N ALA A 259 0.94 -12.90 25.61
CA ALA A 259 -0.33 -12.21 25.77
C ALA A 259 -0.30 -10.83 25.09
N GLY A 260 0.79 -10.08 25.22
CA GLY A 260 1.00 -8.80 24.54
C GLY A 260 0.97 -8.95 23.02
N PHE A 261 1.65 -9.97 22.47
CA PHE A 261 1.59 -10.25 21.03
C PHE A 261 0.18 -10.64 20.56
N ALA A 262 -0.57 -11.43 21.33
CA ALA A 262 -1.95 -11.77 21.00
C ALA A 262 -2.85 -10.53 20.94
N VAL A 263 -2.74 -9.63 21.91
CA VAL A 263 -3.45 -8.34 21.93
C VAL A 263 -3.04 -7.49 20.73
N GLY A 264 -1.74 -7.44 20.40
CA GLY A 264 -1.23 -6.72 19.24
C GLY A 264 -1.84 -7.22 17.92
N VAL A 265 -1.93 -8.54 17.74
CA VAL A 265 -2.55 -9.15 16.54
C VAL A 265 -4.04 -8.79 16.46
N VAL A 266 -4.79 -8.88 17.57
CA VAL A 266 -6.22 -8.51 17.61
C VAL A 266 -6.40 -7.03 17.28
N ALA A 267 -5.59 -6.14 17.88
CA ALA A 267 -5.59 -4.71 17.58
C ALA A 267 -5.28 -4.43 16.09
N TYR A 268 -4.32 -5.14 15.53
CA TYR A 268 -3.98 -5.03 14.10
C TYR A 268 -5.14 -5.45 13.20
N LEU A 269 -5.78 -6.58 13.47
CA LEU A 269 -6.96 -7.05 12.73
C LEU A 269 -8.13 -6.04 12.82
N ALA A 270 -8.34 -5.44 13.98
CA ALA A 270 -9.34 -4.39 14.15
C ALA A 270 -9.01 -3.15 13.29
N LYS A 271 -7.75 -2.68 13.31
CA LYS A 271 -7.30 -1.54 12.49
C LYS A 271 -7.46 -1.81 11.00
N LEU A 272 -7.06 -2.99 10.51
CA LEU A 272 -7.24 -3.39 9.11
C LEU A 272 -8.73 -3.43 8.73
N SER A 273 -9.58 -3.97 9.61
CA SER A 273 -11.02 -4.05 9.37
C SER A 273 -11.63 -2.64 9.28
N VAL A 274 -11.28 -1.75 10.21
CA VAL A 274 -11.73 -0.35 10.20
C VAL A 274 -11.23 0.36 8.95
N GLY A 275 -9.94 0.24 8.61
CA GLY A 275 -9.37 0.84 7.40
C GLY A 275 -10.06 0.33 6.12
N GLY A 276 -10.33 -0.97 6.03
CA GLY A 276 -11.06 -1.56 4.91
C GLY A 276 -12.51 -1.07 4.79
N VAL A 277 -13.21 -0.93 5.93
CA VAL A 277 -14.57 -0.37 5.96
C VAL A 277 -14.57 1.10 5.56
N LEU A 278 -13.66 1.91 6.10
CA LEU A 278 -13.53 3.32 5.75
C LEU A 278 -13.22 3.52 4.25
N LEU A 279 -12.34 2.69 3.69
CA LEU A 279 -12.06 2.69 2.25
C LEU A 279 -13.32 2.36 1.44
N ALA A 280 -14.07 1.33 1.84
CA ALA A 280 -15.31 0.96 1.14
C ALA A 280 -16.37 2.07 1.20
N LEU A 281 -16.52 2.74 2.35
CA LEU A 281 -17.39 3.91 2.51
C LEU A 281 -16.95 5.06 1.61
N PHE A 282 -15.67 5.36 1.58
CA PHE A 282 -15.10 6.41 0.74
C PHE A 282 -15.34 6.13 -0.75
N GLU A 283 -15.05 4.91 -1.22
CA GLU A 283 -15.27 4.50 -2.61
C GLU A 283 -16.75 4.50 -3.03
N THR A 284 -17.68 4.34 -2.10
CA THR A 284 -19.13 4.40 -2.41
C THR A 284 -19.69 5.81 -2.37
N ALA A 285 -19.05 6.70 -1.61
CA ALA A 285 -19.47 8.11 -1.47
C ALA A 285 -18.96 9.01 -2.60
N ILE A 286 -17.83 8.65 -3.24
CA ILE A 286 -17.14 9.49 -4.23
C ILE A 286 -17.22 8.86 -5.61
N ALA A 287 -17.49 9.71 -6.62
CA ALA A 287 -17.48 9.28 -8.02
C ALA A 287 -16.06 9.29 -8.60
N LYS A 288 -15.81 8.45 -9.61
CA LYS A 288 -14.56 8.44 -10.36
C LYS A 288 -14.29 9.79 -11.03
N MET A 289 -13.05 10.26 -10.89
CA MET A 289 -12.56 11.46 -11.59
C MET A 289 -12.18 11.15 -13.05
N ARG A 290 -12.18 12.19 -13.87
CA ARG A 290 -11.54 12.10 -15.18
C ARG A 290 -10.03 12.02 -15.01
N VAL A 291 -9.34 11.22 -15.84
CA VAL A 291 -7.88 10.99 -15.76
C VAL A 291 -7.10 12.32 -15.75
N PHE A 292 -7.52 13.32 -16.53
CA PHE A 292 -6.89 14.65 -16.56
C PHE A 292 -6.95 15.44 -15.25
N ARG A 293 -7.80 15.05 -14.28
CA ARG A 293 -7.87 15.69 -12.95
C ARG A 293 -6.98 14.99 -11.92
N VAL A 294 -6.44 13.81 -12.23
CA VAL A 294 -5.57 13.07 -11.32
C VAL A 294 -4.31 13.87 -10.96
N PRO A 295 -3.63 14.58 -11.88
CA PRO A 295 -2.51 15.44 -11.53
C PRO A 295 -2.87 16.54 -10.53
N ALA A 296 -4.03 17.16 -10.67
CA ALA A 296 -4.49 18.18 -9.71
C ALA A 296 -4.76 17.57 -8.32
N PHE A 297 -5.34 16.36 -8.27
CA PHE A 297 -5.58 15.63 -7.03
C PHE A 297 -4.27 15.27 -6.31
N LEU A 298 -3.26 14.77 -7.04
CA LEU A 298 -1.94 14.50 -6.49
C LEU A 298 -1.16 15.78 -6.17
N GLY A 299 -1.37 16.86 -6.93
CA GLY A 299 -0.84 18.18 -6.63
C GLY A 299 -1.31 18.71 -5.27
N ILE A 300 -2.56 18.41 -4.86
CA ILE A 300 -3.05 18.72 -3.50
C ILE A 300 -2.24 17.95 -2.45
N ALA A 301 -1.96 16.66 -2.67
CA ALA A 301 -1.14 15.88 -1.73
C ALA A 301 0.28 16.44 -1.61
N LEU A 302 0.89 16.84 -2.74
CA LEU A 302 2.21 17.45 -2.77
C LEU A 302 2.21 18.78 -1.99
N MET A 303 1.21 19.63 -2.20
CA MET A 303 1.08 20.91 -1.49
C MET A 303 0.85 20.71 0.01
N LEU A 304 0.00 19.75 0.41
CA LEU A 304 -0.22 19.42 1.81
C LEU A 304 1.06 18.90 2.48
N GLY A 305 1.83 18.05 1.79
CA GLY A 305 3.14 17.61 2.27
C GLY A 305 4.12 18.76 2.45
N LEU A 306 4.20 19.66 1.47
CA LEU A 306 5.06 20.86 1.52
C LEU A 306 4.64 21.80 2.65
N LEU A 307 3.36 22.12 2.78
CA LEU A 307 2.85 22.97 3.86
C LEU A 307 3.05 22.34 5.23
N GLY A 308 2.88 21.00 5.35
CA GLY A 308 3.15 20.27 6.57
C GLY A 308 4.60 20.40 7.03
N THR A 309 5.57 20.26 6.11
CA THR A 309 7.00 20.45 6.41
C THR A 309 7.32 21.89 6.77
N LEU A 310 6.81 22.86 6.01
CA LEU A 310 7.05 24.29 6.29
C LEU A 310 6.52 24.72 7.66
N LEU A 311 5.30 24.28 8.03
CA LEU A 311 4.72 24.56 9.34
C LEU A 311 5.59 24.03 10.49
N LEU A 312 6.25 22.87 10.30
CA LEU A 312 7.17 22.34 11.32
C LEU A 312 8.41 23.22 11.50
N PHE A 313 8.97 23.75 10.42
CA PHE A 313 10.12 24.68 10.51
C PHE A 313 9.72 25.97 11.23
N ILE A 314 8.60 26.56 10.90
CA ILE A 314 8.08 27.78 11.55
C ILE A 314 7.81 27.52 13.03
N SER A 315 7.18 26.40 13.37
CA SER A 315 6.86 26.03 14.75
C SER A 315 8.09 25.71 15.62
N LYS A 316 9.24 25.37 15.03
CA LYS A 316 10.50 25.16 15.76
C LYS A 316 11.31 26.45 15.91
N SER A 317 11.03 27.48 15.13
CA SER A 317 11.73 28.78 15.17
C SER A 317 11.07 29.80 16.11
N ILE A 318 9.89 29.49 16.62
CA ILE A 318 9.15 30.23 17.65
C ILE A 318 9.28 29.49 19.00
#